data_647515e83e70a6c0ae212b3b15f1df78
#
_entry.id   647515e83e70a6c0ae212b3b15f1df78
#
_cell.length_a   1.000
_cell.length_b   1.000
_cell.length_c   1.000
_cell.angle_alpha   90.00
_cell.angle_beta   90.00
_cell.angle_gamma   90.00
#
_symmetry.space_group_name_H-M   'P 1'
#
loop_
_entity.id
_entity.type
_entity.pdbx_description
1 polymer ?
#
loop_
_entity_poly.entity_id
_entity_poly.type
_entity_poly.pdbx_seq_one_letter_code
_entity_poly.pdbx_strand_id
1 'polypeptide(L)'
;MAVKLFCMRILHKLSPFVLPVLLAACISAQPYPSGVPLTQPANAPVMRAPQVGQEWVYNVRNVFNHEIIDVVTERVVSVGSQVKITRESMKNGRLPDEIQEPWGYVLQDPHWNPPQRFLKTIPLWPQQLLAGWADFFSNSYQVLGYPDNDYYWGLSMTARRWERVKVPAGEFNVLLYQNEIPMFASNDFARVANIRSEDVWLSPEIGRWVIRRSSGQYLWAGMSWGSALMEDYLQWELVSWK
;
A
#
# COMPACT_ATOMS: atom_id res chain seq x y z
N MET A 1 6.41 -7.23 73.83
CA MET A 1 7.85 -6.94 74.01
C MET A 1 8.59 -7.48 72.75
N ALA A 2 9.12 -6.58 71.97
CA ALA A 2 10.11 -6.76 70.92
C ALA A 2 10.00 -7.90 69.87
N VAL A 3 9.40 -7.54 68.69
CA VAL A 3 9.98 -7.95 67.43
C VAL A 3 10.10 -6.70 66.54
N LYS A 4 11.28 -6.12 66.60
CA LYS A 4 11.64 -4.93 65.83
C LYS A 4 12.49 -5.37 64.66
N LEU A 5 12.29 -4.69 63.49
CA LEU A 5 13.26 -4.35 62.47
C LEU A 5 14.11 -5.50 61.89
N PHE A 6 13.59 -6.12 60.81
CA PHE A 6 14.47 -6.79 59.86
C PHE A 6 13.95 -6.75 58.43
N CYS A 7 13.40 -5.65 57.99
CA CYS A 7 12.92 -5.52 56.60
C CYS A 7 13.25 -4.20 55.92
N MET A 8 14.44 -3.65 56.21
CA MET A 8 14.82 -2.35 55.61
C MET A 8 16.33 -2.27 55.28
N ARG A 9 16.88 -3.24 54.55
CA ARG A 9 18.25 -3.14 54.04
C ARG A 9 18.58 -4.00 52.84
N ILE A 10 17.61 -4.32 51.95
CA ILE A 10 17.91 -5.05 50.69
C ILE A 10 17.56 -4.24 49.41
N LEU A 11 17.24 -2.95 49.55
CA LEU A 11 16.87 -2.13 48.37
C LEU A 11 17.94 -1.16 47.86
N HIS A 12 19.21 -1.39 48.18
CA HIS A 12 20.28 -0.44 47.81
C HIS A 12 21.43 -1.03 46.98
N LYS A 13 21.23 -2.16 46.31
CA LYS A 13 22.22 -2.69 45.34
C LYS A 13 21.60 -3.20 44.06
N LEU A 14 20.53 -2.58 43.56
CA LEU A 14 20.16 -2.75 42.17
C LEU A 14 20.97 -1.74 41.35
N SER A 15 21.99 -2.26 40.70
CA SER A 15 22.94 -1.56 39.85
C SER A 15 22.19 -0.64 38.86
N PRO A 16 22.63 0.62 38.66
CA PRO A 16 22.05 1.54 37.66
C PRO A 16 22.26 1.08 36.21
N PHE A 17 22.86 -0.10 36.00
CA PHE A 17 23.10 -0.68 34.68
C PHE A 17 21.91 -1.48 34.11
N VAL A 18 20.87 -1.79 34.87
CA VAL A 18 19.72 -2.57 34.40
C VAL A 18 18.66 -1.68 33.75
N LEU A 19 18.61 -0.39 34.10
CA LEU A 19 17.58 0.55 33.59
C LEU A 19 17.72 0.91 32.09
N PRO A 20 18.94 1.07 31.51
CA PRO A 20 19.06 1.38 30.07
C PRO A 20 18.77 0.20 29.14
N VAL A 21 18.82 -1.05 29.60
CA VAL A 21 18.55 -2.23 28.78
C VAL A 21 17.06 -2.44 28.54
N LEU A 22 16.22 -2.01 29.49
CA LEU A 22 14.76 -2.10 29.34
C LEU A 22 14.16 -1.02 28.43
N LEU A 23 14.86 0.10 28.23
CA LEU A 23 14.43 1.17 27.32
C LEU A 23 14.82 0.91 25.85
N ALA A 24 15.76 0.02 25.60
CA ALA A 24 16.18 -0.35 24.24
C ALA A 24 15.23 -1.36 23.56
N ALA A 25 14.35 -2.00 24.31
CA ALA A 25 13.45 -3.04 23.79
C ALA A 25 12.14 -2.51 23.16
N CYS A 26 11.91 -1.18 23.14
CA CYS A 26 10.68 -0.59 22.60
C CYS A 26 10.85 0.13 21.27
N ILE A 27 11.98 -0.03 20.57
CA ILE A 27 12.18 0.58 19.25
C ILE A 27 12.40 -0.53 18.21
N SER A 28 11.38 -1.30 17.97
CA SER A 28 11.27 -2.03 16.70
C SER A 28 10.07 -1.48 15.89
N ALA A 29 10.00 -0.16 15.73
CA ALA A 29 9.28 0.39 14.62
C ALA A 29 10.03 -0.11 13.38
N GLN A 30 9.47 -1.09 12.68
CA GLN A 30 10.01 -1.49 11.38
C GLN A 30 10.08 -0.23 10.52
N PRO A 31 11.23 0.06 9.95
CA PRO A 31 11.37 1.27 9.18
C PRO A 31 10.37 1.21 8.02
N TYR A 32 9.64 2.30 7.85
CA TYR A 32 9.00 2.65 6.60
C TYR A 32 10.01 2.33 5.48
N PRO A 33 9.64 1.63 4.39
CA PRO A 33 10.55 1.35 3.31
C PRO A 33 11.16 2.67 2.83
N SER A 34 12.36 2.96 3.27
CA SER A 34 13.06 4.19 2.92
C SER A 34 14.17 3.84 1.96
N GLY A 35 14.07 4.40 0.76
CA GLY A 35 15.15 4.34 -0.21
C GLY A 35 16.23 5.39 0.08
N VAL A 36 17.33 5.29 -0.62
CA VAL A 36 18.35 6.35 -0.68
C VAL A 36 17.82 7.44 -1.61
N PRO A 37 17.69 8.70 -1.15
CA PRO A 37 17.21 9.79 -1.99
C PRO A 37 18.07 9.94 -3.26
N LEU A 38 17.40 10.19 -4.38
CA LEU A 38 18.03 10.48 -5.67
C LEU A 38 17.67 11.88 -6.15
N THR A 39 18.58 12.47 -6.89
CA THR A 39 18.27 13.66 -7.68
C THR A 39 17.22 13.31 -8.71
N GLN A 40 16.24 14.20 -8.90
CA GLN A 40 15.24 14.03 -9.94
C GLN A 40 15.92 13.91 -11.31
N PRO A 41 15.51 12.96 -12.16
CA PRO A 41 15.99 12.85 -13.54
C PRO A 41 15.76 14.17 -14.30
N ALA A 42 16.73 14.61 -15.09
CA ALA A 42 16.63 15.84 -15.88
C ALA A 42 15.44 15.80 -16.86
N ASN A 43 15.14 14.62 -17.40
CA ASN A 43 13.94 14.37 -18.19
C ASN A 43 13.06 13.36 -17.47
N ALA A 44 11.76 13.60 -17.46
CA ALA A 44 10.80 12.64 -16.89
C ALA A 44 10.93 11.29 -17.61
N PRO A 45 11.23 10.20 -16.89
CA PRO A 45 11.30 8.89 -17.53
C PRO A 45 9.92 8.48 -18.05
N VAL A 46 9.93 7.66 -19.08
CA VAL A 46 8.72 7.06 -19.65
C VAL A 46 8.50 5.69 -19.02
N MET A 47 7.28 5.40 -18.65
CA MET A 47 6.90 4.07 -18.17
C MET A 47 7.10 3.04 -19.27
N ARG A 48 7.73 1.92 -18.92
CA ARG A 48 7.84 0.78 -19.83
C ARG A 48 6.45 0.37 -20.32
N ALA A 49 6.32 0.23 -21.63
CA ALA A 49 5.09 -0.25 -22.24
C ALA A 49 4.80 -1.71 -21.85
N PRO A 50 3.54 -2.09 -21.65
CA PRO A 50 3.17 -3.45 -21.30
C PRO A 50 3.44 -4.40 -22.48
N GLN A 51 3.87 -5.62 -22.17
CA GLN A 51 4.06 -6.69 -23.15
C GLN A 51 3.36 -7.96 -22.68
N VAL A 52 2.71 -8.67 -23.58
CA VAL A 52 2.08 -9.96 -23.26
C VAL A 52 3.15 -10.93 -22.73
N GLY A 53 2.85 -11.57 -21.61
CA GLY A 53 3.77 -12.45 -20.90
C GLY A 53 4.65 -11.76 -19.85
N GLN A 54 4.67 -10.42 -19.82
CA GLN A 54 5.31 -9.69 -18.73
C GLN A 54 4.68 -10.07 -17.39
N GLU A 55 5.51 -10.28 -16.38
CA GLU A 55 5.09 -10.84 -15.10
C GLU A 55 5.80 -10.16 -13.94
N TRP A 56 5.07 -9.96 -12.85
CA TRP A 56 5.59 -9.48 -11.57
C TRP A 56 5.11 -10.40 -10.46
N VAL A 57 6.00 -10.79 -9.57
CA VAL A 57 5.69 -11.62 -8.40
C VAL A 57 5.93 -10.80 -7.14
N TYR A 58 4.96 -10.78 -6.26
CA TYR A 58 5.00 -9.99 -5.02
C TYR A 58 4.81 -10.86 -3.79
N ASN A 59 5.62 -10.62 -2.76
CA ASN A 59 5.24 -10.97 -1.39
C ASN A 59 4.21 -9.96 -0.89
N VAL A 60 3.10 -10.44 -0.37
CA VAL A 60 2.12 -9.63 0.35
C VAL A 60 2.33 -9.83 1.85
N ARG A 61 2.63 -8.76 2.53
CA ARG A 61 2.99 -8.75 3.94
C ARG A 61 1.96 -7.96 4.75
N ASN A 62 1.59 -8.50 5.90
CA ASN A 62 0.87 -7.73 6.93
C ASN A 62 1.88 -6.81 7.64
N VAL A 63 1.63 -5.51 7.64
CA VAL A 63 2.56 -4.51 8.19
C VAL A 63 2.58 -4.52 9.71
N PHE A 64 1.53 -4.99 10.39
CA PHE A 64 1.48 -5.03 11.86
C PHE A 64 2.39 -6.09 12.48
N ASN A 65 2.43 -7.29 11.87
CA ASN A 65 3.20 -8.41 12.40
C ASN A 65 4.34 -8.86 11.48
N HIS A 66 4.49 -8.21 10.33
CA HIS A 66 5.53 -8.46 9.32
C HIS A 66 5.51 -9.85 8.67
N GLU A 67 4.44 -10.62 8.87
CA GLU A 67 4.29 -11.93 8.24
C GLU A 67 3.95 -11.80 6.76
N ILE A 68 4.57 -12.62 5.93
CA ILE A 68 4.13 -12.82 4.55
C ILE A 68 2.87 -13.65 4.60
N ILE A 69 1.76 -13.06 4.19
CA ILE A 69 0.44 -13.68 4.24
C ILE A 69 0.02 -14.28 2.90
N ASP A 70 0.68 -13.88 1.81
CA ASP A 70 0.43 -14.38 0.46
C ASP A 70 1.62 -14.11 -0.46
N VAL A 71 1.64 -14.81 -1.60
CA VAL A 71 2.48 -14.49 -2.77
C VAL A 71 1.56 -14.37 -3.96
N VAL A 72 1.61 -13.22 -4.63
CA VAL A 72 0.73 -12.93 -5.77
C VAL A 72 1.55 -12.73 -7.03
N THR A 73 1.15 -13.44 -8.08
CA THR A 73 1.69 -13.27 -9.43
C THR A 73 0.72 -12.45 -10.28
N GLU A 74 1.22 -11.40 -10.89
CA GLU A 74 0.50 -10.55 -11.83
C GLU A 74 1.11 -10.74 -13.23
N ARG A 75 0.28 -11.01 -14.26
CA ARG A 75 0.75 -11.27 -15.62
C ARG A 75 -0.08 -10.54 -16.66
N VAL A 76 0.58 -9.82 -17.55
CA VAL A 76 -0.05 -9.23 -18.73
C VAL A 76 -0.44 -10.35 -19.72
N VAL A 77 -1.73 -10.47 -19.99
CA VAL A 77 -2.27 -11.50 -20.90
C VAL A 77 -2.81 -10.93 -22.21
N SER A 78 -3.12 -9.63 -22.24
CA SER A 78 -3.49 -8.94 -23.47
C SER A 78 -3.06 -7.48 -23.46
N VAL A 79 -2.70 -6.96 -24.61
CA VAL A 79 -2.35 -5.56 -24.87
C VAL A 79 -3.07 -5.13 -26.16
N GLY A 80 -3.82 -4.05 -26.07
CA GLY A 80 -4.61 -3.49 -27.17
C GLY A 80 -5.26 -2.19 -26.72
N SER A 81 -6.53 -1.97 -27.05
CA SER A 81 -7.33 -0.86 -26.49
C SER A 81 -7.42 -0.95 -24.98
N GLN A 82 -7.43 -2.17 -24.45
CA GLN A 82 -7.31 -2.47 -23.03
C GLN A 82 -6.07 -3.32 -22.77
N VAL A 83 -5.46 -3.11 -21.62
CA VAL A 83 -4.43 -3.98 -21.05
C VAL A 83 -5.07 -4.79 -19.95
N LYS A 84 -4.98 -6.13 -20.07
CA LYS A 84 -5.51 -7.05 -19.06
C LYS A 84 -4.37 -7.72 -18.33
N ILE A 85 -4.40 -7.63 -17.00
CA ILE A 85 -3.44 -8.24 -16.10
C ILE A 85 -4.18 -9.27 -15.25
N THR A 86 -3.79 -10.53 -15.39
CA THR A 86 -4.31 -11.62 -14.57
C THR A 86 -3.55 -11.69 -13.26
N ARG A 87 -4.23 -12.13 -12.21
CA ARG A 87 -3.66 -12.20 -10.86
C ARG A 87 -3.93 -13.56 -10.27
N GLU A 88 -2.91 -14.13 -9.64
CA GLU A 88 -2.98 -15.45 -9.00
C GLU A 88 -2.30 -15.39 -7.64
N SER A 89 -3.04 -15.77 -6.61
CA SER A 89 -2.61 -15.88 -5.22
C SER A 89 -2.21 -17.33 -4.93
N MET A 90 -1.09 -17.53 -4.27
CA MET A 90 -0.70 -18.87 -3.80
C MET A 90 -1.70 -19.41 -2.79
N LYS A 91 -2.30 -18.55 -1.98
CA LYS A 91 -3.24 -18.93 -0.93
C LYS A 91 -4.66 -19.15 -1.46
N ASN A 92 -5.13 -18.26 -2.37
CA ASN A 92 -6.54 -18.18 -2.76
C ASN A 92 -6.78 -18.57 -4.22
N GLY A 93 -5.73 -18.90 -5.00
CA GLY A 93 -5.85 -19.20 -6.42
C GLY A 93 -6.13 -17.94 -7.25
N ARG A 94 -7.00 -18.08 -8.23
CA ARG A 94 -7.34 -16.99 -9.17
C ARG A 94 -8.00 -15.80 -8.45
N LEU A 95 -7.41 -14.62 -8.61
CA LEU A 95 -7.95 -13.34 -8.15
C LEU A 95 -8.61 -12.57 -9.30
N PRO A 96 -9.45 -11.56 -9.02
CA PRO A 96 -9.99 -10.68 -10.04
C PRO A 96 -8.88 -10.00 -10.84
N ASP A 97 -9.12 -9.82 -12.13
CA ASP A 97 -8.17 -9.20 -13.06
C ASP A 97 -8.10 -7.68 -12.84
N GLU A 98 -6.92 -7.10 -13.13
CA GLU A 98 -6.78 -5.67 -13.33
C GLU A 98 -7.01 -5.35 -14.81
N ILE A 99 -7.75 -4.27 -15.09
CA ILE A 99 -8.00 -3.77 -16.45
C ILE A 99 -7.59 -2.31 -16.50
N GLN A 100 -6.75 -1.97 -17.47
CA GLN A 100 -6.33 -0.59 -17.76
C GLN A 100 -6.78 -0.18 -19.17
N GLU A 101 -7.13 1.09 -19.34
CA GLU A 101 -7.59 1.66 -20.61
C GLU A 101 -7.34 3.18 -20.66
N PRO A 102 -6.31 3.66 -21.37
CA PRO A 102 -5.14 2.89 -21.85
C PRO A 102 -4.18 2.50 -20.70
N TRP A 103 -3.00 2.01 -21.05
CA TRP A 103 -1.93 1.74 -20.08
C TRP A 103 -1.66 2.95 -19.17
N GLY A 104 -1.64 2.69 -17.87
CA GLY A 104 -1.52 3.75 -16.86
C GLY A 104 -2.84 4.33 -16.38
N TYR A 105 -3.98 3.91 -16.93
CA TYR A 105 -5.31 4.34 -16.50
C TYR A 105 -6.16 3.12 -16.15
N VAL A 106 -6.46 2.96 -14.88
CA VAL A 106 -7.18 1.80 -14.39
C VAL A 106 -8.69 1.98 -14.57
N LEU A 107 -9.32 0.97 -15.16
CA LEU A 107 -10.77 0.80 -15.27
C LEU A 107 -11.29 -0.15 -14.20
N GLN A 108 -10.52 -1.22 -13.89
CA GLN A 108 -10.85 -2.19 -12.86
C GLN A 108 -9.65 -2.39 -11.95
N ASP A 109 -9.81 -2.01 -10.67
CA ASP A 109 -8.80 -2.15 -9.63
C ASP A 109 -9.20 -3.28 -8.67
N PRO A 110 -8.49 -4.41 -8.72
CA PRO A 110 -8.75 -5.55 -7.85
C PRO A 110 -7.95 -5.53 -6.54
N HIS A 111 -7.14 -4.50 -6.28
CA HIS A 111 -6.24 -4.47 -5.12
C HIS A 111 -6.94 -4.03 -3.84
N TRP A 112 -8.09 -3.42 -3.96
CA TRP A 112 -8.92 -3.06 -2.82
C TRP A 112 -9.93 -4.16 -2.48
N ASN A 113 -10.33 -4.23 -1.25
CA ASN A 113 -11.42 -5.09 -0.79
C ASN A 113 -12.64 -4.24 -0.41
N PRO A 114 -13.77 -4.35 -1.12
CA PRO A 114 -14.00 -5.20 -2.30
C PRO A 114 -13.32 -4.64 -3.58
N PRO A 115 -13.10 -5.50 -4.61
CA PRO A 115 -12.58 -5.07 -5.90
C PRO A 115 -13.51 -4.08 -6.59
N GLN A 116 -12.93 -3.10 -7.27
CA GLN A 116 -13.63 -1.93 -7.81
C GLN A 116 -13.57 -1.89 -9.33
N ARG A 117 -14.67 -1.47 -9.95
CA ARG A 117 -14.73 -1.11 -11.36
C ARG A 117 -15.20 0.35 -11.48
N PHE A 118 -14.34 1.20 -11.99
CA PHE A 118 -14.63 2.63 -12.16
C PHE A 118 -15.53 2.88 -13.35
N LEU A 119 -16.39 3.90 -13.28
CA LEU A 119 -17.24 4.32 -14.40
C LEU A 119 -16.42 5.03 -15.49
N LYS A 120 -15.35 5.70 -15.11
CA LYS A 120 -14.34 6.28 -16.01
C LYS A 120 -12.99 5.84 -15.50
N THR A 121 -12.03 5.72 -16.40
CA THR A 121 -10.65 5.38 -15.99
C THR A 121 -10.05 6.47 -15.11
N ILE A 122 -9.20 6.07 -14.16
CA ILE A 122 -8.42 6.96 -13.32
C ILE A 122 -6.93 6.66 -13.51
N PRO A 123 -6.03 7.66 -13.38
CA PRO A 123 -4.61 7.40 -13.49
C PRO A 123 -4.16 6.46 -12.37
N LEU A 124 -3.35 5.47 -12.73
CA LEU A 124 -2.76 4.50 -11.80
C LEU A 124 -1.47 5.05 -11.17
N TRP A 125 -0.86 6.04 -11.82
CA TRP A 125 0.35 6.74 -11.37
C TRP A 125 0.34 8.20 -11.83
N PRO A 126 1.24 9.05 -11.29
CA PRO A 126 1.35 10.46 -11.69
C PRO A 126 1.51 10.59 -13.19
N GLN A 127 0.71 11.46 -13.82
CA GLN A 127 0.78 11.69 -15.27
C GLN A 127 2.13 12.28 -15.70
N GLN A 128 2.78 13.00 -14.78
CA GLN A 128 4.15 13.43 -14.91
C GLN A 128 4.98 12.80 -13.82
N LEU A 129 6.00 12.03 -14.18
CA LEU A 129 6.88 11.36 -13.23
C LEU A 129 7.93 12.36 -12.67
N LEU A 130 7.44 13.43 -12.07
CA LEU A 130 8.21 14.52 -11.50
C LEU A 130 7.86 14.68 -10.02
N ALA A 131 8.86 14.78 -9.17
CA ALA A 131 8.64 15.11 -7.76
C ALA A 131 7.95 16.48 -7.62
N GLY A 132 6.96 16.56 -6.74
CA GLY A 132 6.13 17.75 -6.55
C GLY A 132 4.88 17.81 -7.43
N TRP A 133 4.71 16.91 -8.40
CA TRP A 133 3.46 16.82 -9.14
C TRP A 133 2.34 16.35 -8.21
N ALA A 134 1.17 17.00 -8.30
CA ALA A 134 -0.02 16.62 -7.53
C ALA A 134 -1.28 16.91 -8.35
N ASP A 135 -2.30 16.08 -8.18
CA ASP A 135 -3.60 16.27 -8.78
C ASP A 135 -4.70 15.59 -7.96
N PHE A 136 -5.95 15.95 -8.25
CA PHE A 136 -7.12 15.36 -7.61
C PHE A 136 -8.09 14.83 -8.67
N PHE A 137 -8.57 13.59 -8.46
CA PHE A 137 -9.49 12.89 -9.34
C PHE A 137 -10.76 12.52 -8.59
N SER A 138 -11.89 12.76 -9.21
CA SER A 138 -13.20 12.39 -8.69
C SER A 138 -13.87 11.44 -9.68
N ASN A 139 -14.45 10.37 -9.17
CA ASN A 139 -15.09 9.33 -9.96
C ASN A 139 -16.20 8.63 -9.18
N SER A 140 -16.84 7.69 -9.81
CA SER A 140 -17.68 6.68 -9.17
C SER A 140 -17.20 5.29 -9.55
N TYR A 141 -17.43 4.33 -8.66
CA TYR A 141 -17.11 2.94 -8.91
C TYR A 141 -18.28 2.03 -8.55
N GLN A 142 -18.27 0.85 -9.13
CA GLN A 142 -19.14 -0.27 -8.79
C GLN A 142 -18.29 -1.36 -8.14
N VAL A 143 -18.88 -2.09 -7.20
CA VAL A 143 -18.25 -3.27 -6.63
C VAL A 143 -18.30 -4.40 -7.65
N LEU A 144 -17.16 -5.00 -7.95
CA LEU A 144 -17.08 -6.11 -8.90
C LEU A 144 -17.96 -7.28 -8.45
N GLY A 145 -18.87 -7.71 -9.34
CA GLY A 145 -19.88 -8.72 -9.02
C GLY A 145 -21.19 -8.16 -8.44
N TYR A 146 -21.25 -6.86 -8.12
CA TYR A 146 -22.43 -6.18 -7.59
C TYR A 146 -22.61 -4.80 -8.28
N PRO A 147 -22.94 -4.75 -9.58
CA PRO A 147 -22.91 -3.52 -10.37
C PRO A 147 -24.15 -2.61 -10.18
N ASP A 148 -25.06 -2.94 -9.27
CA ASP A 148 -26.36 -2.25 -9.18
C ASP A 148 -26.29 -0.84 -8.58
N ASN A 149 -25.16 -0.47 -7.96
CA ASN A 149 -25.01 0.81 -7.31
C ASN A 149 -23.66 1.46 -7.66
N ASP A 150 -23.70 2.77 -7.87
CA ASP A 150 -22.53 3.60 -8.06
C ASP A 150 -22.11 4.24 -6.73
N TYR A 151 -20.85 4.09 -6.37
CA TYR A 151 -20.26 4.61 -5.14
C TYR A 151 -19.25 5.71 -5.47
N TYR A 152 -19.31 6.82 -4.75
CA TYR A 152 -18.35 7.92 -4.91
C TYR A 152 -16.94 7.51 -4.55
N TRP A 153 -15.97 8.04 -5.30
CA TRP A 153 -14.54 7.86 -5.10
C TRP A 153 -13.80 9.17 -5.36
N GLY A 154 -12.98 9.61 -4.42
CA GLY A 154 -12.09 10.76 -4.57
C GLY A 154 -10.66 10.34 -4.31
N LEU A 155 -9.72 10.73 -5.17
CA LEU A 155 -8.31 10.40 -5.10
C LEU A 155 -7.47 11.66 -5.20
N SER A 156 -6.65 11.94 -4.17
CA SER A 156 -5.55 12.89 -4.21
C SER A 156 -4.25 12.15 -4.44
N MET A 157 -3.53 12.44 -5.50
CA MET A 157 -2.27 11.80 -5.85
C MET A 157 -1.13 12.82 -5.80
N THR A 158 -0.04 12.50 -5.10
CA THR A 158 1.11 13.39 -4.95
C THR A 158 2.43 12.66 -5.14
N ALA A 159 3.21 13.04 -6.13
CA ALA A 159 4.57 12.56 -6.34
C ALA A 159 5.53 13.24 -5.33
N ARG A 160 6.21 12.47 -4.51
CA ARG A 160 7.00 12.98 -3.39
C ARG A 160 8.46 13.19 -3.75
N ARG A 161 9.16 12.13 -4.14
CA ARG A 161 10.60 12.16 -4.42
C ARG A 161 11.06 10.96 -5.23
N TRP A 162 12.22 11.09 -5.83
CA TRP A 162 12.97 9.97 -6.39
C TRP A 162 13.87 9.36 -5.33
N GLU A 163 13.94 8.03 -5.32
CA GLU A 163 14.83 7.30 -4.42
C GLU A 163 15.25 5.96 -5.03
N ARG A 164 16.33 5.38 -4.52
CA ARG A 164 16.76 4.03 -4.86
C ARG A 164 16.32 3.10 -3.75
N VAL A 165 15.58 2.07 -4.10
CA VAL A 165 15.12 1.05 -3.15
C VAL A 165 15.71 -0.30 -3.49
N LYS A 166 15.91 -1.13 -2.46
CA LYS A 166 16.35 -2.51 -2.60
C LYS A 166 15.22 -3.43 -2.15
N VAL A 167 14.86 -4.38 -3.00
CA VAL A 167 13.86 -5.42 -2.77
C VAL A 167 14.43 -6.77 -3.17
N PRO A 168 13.79 -7.92 -2.89
CA PRO A 168 14.29 -9.23 -3.32
C PRO A 168 14.59 -9.34 -4.81
N ALA A 169 13.82 -8.65 -5.65
CA ALA A 169 14.03 -8.62 -7.12
C ALA A 169 15.26 -7.83 -7.58
N GLY A 170 15.91 -7.04 -6.69
CA GLY A 170 17.06 -6.21 -7.04
C GLY A 170 16.98 -4.78 -6.51
N GLU A 171 17.76 -3.89 -7.12
CA GLU A 171 17.75 -2.45 -6.79
C GLU A 171 17.11 -1.67 -7.94
N PHE A 172 16.24 -0.71 -7.59
CA PHE A 172 15.46 0.07 -8.54
C PHE A 172 15.49 1.56 -8.21
N ASN A 173 15.57 2.39 -9.24
CA ASN A 173 15.29 3.81 -9.13
C ASN A 173 13.78 4.00 -9.27
N VAL A 174 13.16 4.63 -8.27
CA VAL A 174 11.71 4.71 -8.14
C VAL A 174 11.25 6.13 -7.85
N LEU A 175 10.05 6.45 -8.30
CA LEU A 175 9.30 7.60 -7.84
C LEU A 175 8.38 7.16 -6.71
N LEU A 176 8.60 7.67 -5.50
CA LEU A 176 7.62 7.55 -4.43
C LEU A 176 6.50 8.54 -4.69
N TYR A 177 5.26 8.03 -4.80
CA TYR A 177 4.06 8.85 -4.77
C TYR A 177 3.07 8.33 -3.74
N GLN A 178 2.20 9.20 -3.29
CA GLN A 178 1.16 8.91 -2.30
C GLN A 178 -0.20 9.13 -2.90
N ASN A 179 -1.09 8.18 -2.64
CA ASN A 179 -2.51 8.27 -2.90
C ASN A 179 -3.24 8.45 -1.58
N GLU A 180 -4.05 9.48 -1.50
CA GLU A 180 -4.99 9.66 -0.42
C GLU A 180 -6.40 9.64 -0.98
N ILE A 181 -7.23 8.76 -0.43
CA ILE A 181 -8.64 8.66 -0.75
C ILE A 181 -9.38 9.20 0.48
N PRO A 182 -9.52 10.54 0.57
CA PRO A 182 -10.00 11.20 1.79
C PRO A 182 -11.47 10.92 2.08
N MET A 183 -12.21 10.47 1.06
CA MET A 183 -13.62 10.11 1.19
C MET A 183 -14.02 9.19 0.05
N PHE A 184 -14.65 8.07 0.41
CA PHE A 184 -15.34 7.23 -0.56
C PHE A 184 -16.59 6.62 0.07
N ALA A 185 -17.62 6.42 -0.75
CA ALA A 185 -18.79 5.67 -0.34
C ALA A 185 -18.46 4.16 -0.32
N SER A 186 -19.05 3.42 0.59
CA SER A 186 -18.88 1.97 0.70
C SER A 186 -20.18 1.26 0.34
N ASN A 187 -20.07 0.05 -0.22
CA ASN A 187 -21.20 -0.87 -0.39
C ASN A 187 -21.73 -1.44 0.94
N ASP A 188 -20.98 -1.27 2.03
CA ASP A 188 -21.41 -1.59 3.38
C ASP A 188 -21.94 -0.32 4.05
N PHE A 189 -23.27 -0.24 4.21
CA PHE A 189 -23.95 0.93 4.79
C PHE A 189 -23.53 1.21 6.24
N ALA A 190 -22.98 0.23 6.93
CA ALA A 190 -22.49 0.40 8.29
C ALA A 190 -21.10 1.07 8.34
N ARG A 191 -20.37 1.11 7.23
CA ARG A 191 -19.08 1.78 7.11
C ARG A 191 -19.27 3.23 6.71
N VAL A 192 -18.93 4.14 7.59
CA VAL A 192 -18.99 5.59 7.36
C VAL A 192 -17.61 6.23 7.55
N ALA A 193 -17.43 7.44 7.04
CA ALA A 193 -16.16 8.18 7.10
C ALA A 193 -14.95 7.33 6.65
N ASN A 194 -15.11 6.64 5.53
CA ASN A 194 -14.05 5.80 4.96
C ASN A 194 -12.92 6.66 4.42
N ILE A 195 -11.69 6.31 4.82
CA ILE A 195 -10.44 6.95 4.35
C ILE A 195 -9.48 5.83 4.00
N ARG A 196 -8.76 5.97 2.90
CA ARG A 196 -7.67 5.08 2.49
C ARG A 196 -6.44 5.87 2.09
N SER A 197 -5.28 5.27 2.26
CA SER A 197 -4.00 5.83 1.82
C SER A 197 -3.09 4.74 1.27
N GLU A 198 -2.25 5.13 0.32
CA GLU A 198 -1.22 4.29 -0.25
C GLU A 198 0.07 5.06 -0.43
N ASP A 199 1.18 4.37 -0.20
CA ASP A 199 2.51 4.77 -0.62
C ASP A 199 2.96 3.80 -1.71
N VAL A 200 3.38 4.33 -2.85
CA VAL A 200 3.74 3.52 -4.02
C VAL A 200 5.12 3.91 -4.52
N TRP A 201 6.01 2.95 -4.60
CA TRP A 201 7.37 3.07 -5.16
C TRP A 201 7.34 2.55 -6.59
N LEU A 202 7.13 3.46 -7.52
CA LEU A 202 6.96 3.18 -8.94
C LEU A 202 8.29 3.12 -9.66
N SER A 203 8.57 2.03 -10.36
CA SER A 203 9.72 1.92 -11.26
C SER A 203 9.30 2.01 -12.72
N PRO A 204 9.70 3.06 -13.45
CA PRO A 204 9.45 3.15 -14.87
C PRO A 204 10.10 2.00 -15.67
N GLU A 205 11.25 1.49 -15.19
CA GLU A 205 12.02 0.40 -15.83
C GLU A 205 11.19 -0.87 -15.98
N ILE A 206 10.43 -1.23 -14.95
CA ILE A 206 9.59 -2.45 -14.96
C ILE A 206 8.15 -2.18 -15.34
N GLY A 207 7.77 -0.89 -15.53
CA GLY A 207 6.40 -0.48 -15.83
C GLY A 207 5.41 -0.69 -14.67
N ARG A 208 5.90 -0.84 -13.44
CA ARG A 208 5.06 -1.20 -12.28
C ARG A 208 5.68 -0.70 -10.97
N TRP A 209 4.94 -0.82 -9.87
CA TRP A 209 5.51 -0.60 -8.53
C TRP A 209 6.46 -1.74 -8.13
N VAL A 210 7.48 -1.41 -7.40
CA VAL A 210 8.36 -2.38 -6.73
C VAL A 210 7.95 -2.59 -5.28
N ILE A 211 7.34 -1.56 -4.67
CA ILE A 211 6.70 -1.63 -3.35
C ILE A 211 5.38 -0.87 -3.45
N ARG A 212 4.32 -1.41 -2.86
CA ARG A 212 3.04 -0.74 -2.64
C ARG A 212 2.60 -1.01 -1.20
N ARG A 213 2.26 0.02 -0.48
CA ARG A 213 1.82 -0.07 0.90
C ARG A 213 0.48 0.62 1.04
N SER A 214 -0.53 -0.07 1.53
CA SER A 214 -1.89 0.44 1.61
C SER A 214 -2.49 0.21 2.98
N SER A 215 -3.25 1.18 3.46
CA SER A 215 -4.03 1.11 4.68
C SER A 215 -5.36 1.82 4.51
N GLY A 216 -6.32 1.47 5.33
CA GLY A 216 -7.61 2.14 5.38
C GLY A 216 -8.16 2.19 6.80
N GLN A 217 -9.08 3.10 7.03
CA GLN A 217 -9.82 3.21 8.27
C GLN A 217 -11.25 3.69 7.99
N TYR A 218 -12.16 3.33 8.87
CA TYR A 218 -13.55 3.72 8.78
C TYR A 218 -14.19 3.78 10.17
N LEU A 219 -15.29 4.48 10.28
CA LEU A 219 -16.15 4.41 11.44
C LEU A 219 -17.30 3.44 11.17
N TRP A 220 -17.71 2.71 12.21
CA TRP A 220 -18.88 1.86 12.12
C TRP A 220 -20.11 2.66 12.59
N ALA A 221 -21.17 2.68 11.78
CA ALA A 221 -22.40 3.36 12.13
C ALA A 221 -22.98 2.79 13.45
N GLY A 222 -23.27 3.67 14.41
CA GLY A 222 -23.77 3.28 15.74
C GLY A 222 -22.69 3.06 16.81
N MET A 223 -21.41 3.10 16.48
CA MET A 223 -20.35 3.17 17.50
C MET A 223 -20.17 4.59 18.02
N SER A 224 -19.77 4.71 19.28
CA SER A 224 -19.44 6.02 19.88
C SER A 224 -18.26 6.67 19.14
N TRP A 225 -18.30 7.98 18.99
CA TRP A 225 -17.22 8.77 18.39
C TRP A 225 -15.88 8.46 19.03
N GLY A 226 -14.90 8.09 18.20
CA GLY A 226 -13.52 7.81 18.62
C GLY A 226 -13.01 6.40 18.33
N SER A 227 -13.85 5.49 17.86
CA SER A 227 -13.44 4.12 17.53
C SER A 227 -13.31 3.94 16.00
N ALA A 228 -12.19 4.37 15.43
CA ALA A 228 -11.87 4.01 14.05
C ALA A 228 -11.48 2.53 13.97
N LEU A 229 -12.10 1.82 13.06
CA LEU A 229 -11.69 0.47 12.67
C LEU A 229 -10.69 0.54 11.53
N MET A 230 -9.72 -0.35 11.55
CA MET A 230 -8.67 -0.42 10.52
C MET A 230 -9.03 -1.48 9.49
N GLU A 231 -8.82 -1.15 8.22
CA GLU A 231 -8.71 -2.14 7.16
C GLU A 231 -7.35 -2.86 7.23
N ASP A 232 -7.16 -3.87 6.39
CA ASP A 232 -5.88 -4.55 6.29
C ASP A 232 -4.76 -3.56 5.93
N TYR A 233 -3.68 -3.60 6.73
CA TYR A 233 -2.48 -2.81 6.44
C TYR A 233 -1.47 -3.70 5.76
N LEU A 234 -1.36 -3.57 4.45
CA LEU A 234 -0.62 -4.47 3.58
C LEU A 234 0.57 -3.78 2.91
N GLN A 235 1.64 -4.53 2.73
CA GLN A 235 2.77 -4.16 1.90
C GLN A 235 3.02 -5.23 0.85
N TRP A 236 3.05 -4.82 -0.39
CA TRP A 236 3.43 -5.60 -1.56
C TRP A 236 4.89 -5.29 -1.89
N GLU A 237 5.73 -6.31 -1.99
CA GLU A 237 7.17 -6.18 -2.25
C GLU A 237 7.56 -7.10 -3.40
N LEU A 238 8.18 -6.54 -4.43
CA LEU A 238 8.57 -7.26 -5.65
C LEU A 238 9.65 -8.30 -5.34
N VAL A 239 9.36 -9.55 -5.70
CA VAL A 239 10.27 -10.70 -5.54
C VAL A 239 10.99 -11.02 -6.84
N SER A 240 10.28 -10.96 -7.96
CA SER A 240 10.83 -11.19 -9.30
C SER A 240 9.96 -10.53 -10.37
N TRP A 241 10.56 -10.31 -11.57
CA TRP A 241 9.85 -9.81 -12.74
C TRP A 241 10.53 -10.28 -14.02
N LYS A 242 9.80 -10.33 -15.13
CA LYS A 242 10.31 -10.65 -16.46
C LYS A 242 9.46 -10.02 -17.55
#